data_4b3973afceff2ff8447aee5f8cc3a830
#
_entry.id   4b3973afceff2ff8447aee5f8cc3a830
#
_cell.length_a   1.000
_cell.length_b   1.000
_cell.length_c   1.000
_cell.angle_alpha   90.00
_cell.angle_beta   90.00
_cell.angle_gamma   90.00
#
_symmetry.space_group_name_H-M   'P 1'
#
loop_
_entity.id
_entity.type
_entity.pdbx_description
1 polymer ?
#
loop_
_entity_poly.entity_id
_entity_poly.type
_entity_poly.pdbx_seq_one_letter_code
_entity_poly.pdbx_strand_id
1 'polypeptide(L)'
;MKLLEIINKEFSEGRSRKEMGAGVEHKVFPSTTDPNIVYKLGSKKSIDSWFEEFKQDPSIFPKVYKRGTTKIKLKSEIPFYRLDKGRSKTIPAGTLVPMDYVEMEKLDTERVNKEWDLLDEMLEHLTERDGYEFLDFLIIYMTNSPEAKANGYDSDATIAKIDDEVKKYYPKLYPIFMNYINLTEKIQKVSKQVPDLHRYNFGYDKQGKLKCLDF
;
A
#
# COMPACT_ATOMS: atom_id res chain seq x y z
N MET A 1 -4.67 -14.31 23.92
CA MET A 1 -3.84 -15.03 22.91
C MET A 1 -2.62 -14.15 22.63
N LYS A 2 -1.41 -14.72 22.70
CA LYS A 2 -0.22 -13.91 22.43
C LYS A 2 -0.06 -13.73 20.92
N LEU A 3 0.48 -12.59 20.47
CA LEU A 3 0.75 -12.29 19.05
C LEU A 3 1.41 -13.47 18.30
N LEU A 4 2.31 -14.19 18.98
CA LEU A 4 2.99 -15.38 18.48
C LEU A 4 2.04 -16.55 18.16
N GLU A 5 0.94 -16.71 18.91
CA GLU A 5 -0.06 -17.75 18.68
C GLU A 5 -0.93 -17.42 17.45
N ILE A 6 -1.23 -16.13 17.27
CA ILE A 6 -1.96 -15.63 16.11
C ILE A 6 -1.15 -15.86 14.85
N ILE A 7 0.08 -15.37 14.83
CA ILE A 7 1.00 -15.46 13.69
C ILE A 7 1.31 -16.92 13.37
N ASN A 8 1.63 -17.74 14.37
CA ASN A 8 1.89 -19.16 14.17
C ASN A 8 0.66 -19.90 13.63
N LYS A 9 -0.54 -19.58 14.07
CA LYS A 9 -1.78 -20.18 13.56
C LYS A 9 -2.02 -19.80 12.11
N GLU A 10 -1.83 -18.56 11.75
CA GLU A 10 -2.08 -18.03 10.39
C GLU A 10 -1.04 -18.52 9.37
N PHE A 11 0.24 -18.48 9.70
CA PHE A 11 1.30 -19.06 8.85
C PHE A 11 1.21 -20.58 8.74
N SER A 12 0.57 -21.21 9.70
CA SER A 12 0.49 -22.66 9.79
C SER A 12 -0.58 -23.28 8.95
N GLU A 13 -1.65 -22.59 8.67
CA GLU A 13 -2.79 -23.17 8.00
C GLU A 13 -2.67 -23.12 6.48
N GLY A 14 -1.59 -22.52 5.92
CA GLY A 14 -1.37 -22.41 4.47
C GLY A 14 -2.51 -21.72 3.73
N ARG A 15 -3.40 -21.07 4.48
CA ARG A 15 -4.59 -20.41 3.94
C ARG A 15 -4.37 -18.91 3.89
N SER A 16 -3.96 -18.45 2.73
CA SER A 16 -3.86 -17.02 2.36
C SER A 16 -5.17 -16.21 2.50
N ARG A 17 -6.24 -16.84 3.00
CA ARG A 17 -7.59 -16.23 2.98
C ARG A 17 -7.88 -15.21 4.08
N LYS A 18 -6.95 -14.97 4.99
CA LYS A 18 -7.11 -13.96 6.06
C LYS A 18 -6.04 -12.88 6.08
N GLU A 19 -5.13 -12.92 5.11
CA GLU A 19 -4.23 -11.81 4.89
C GLU A 19 -5.05 -10.63 4.38
N MET A 20 -5.00 -9.50 5.05
CA MET A 20 -5.66 -8.27 4.60
C MET A 20 -4.90 -7.57 3.48
N GLY A 21 -3.63 -7.99 3.27
CA GLY A 21 -2.73 -7.54 2.21
C GLY A 21 -1.43 -8.33 2.29
N ALA A 22 -0.92 -8.75 1.15
CA ALA A 22 0.38 -9.39 1.03
C ALA A 22 1.14 -8.73 -0.11
N GLY A 23 2.07 -7.85 0.25
CA GLY A 23 3.14 -7.40 -0.64
C GLY A 23 4.28 -8.42 -0.67
N VAL A 24 5.23 -8.24 -1.56
CA VAL A 24 6.44 -9.08 -1.65
C VAL A 24 7.26 -9.02 -0.37
N GLU A 25 7.21 -7.90 0.34
CA GLU A 25 8.05 -7.62 1.51
C GLU A 25 7.31 -7.66 2.84
N HIS A 26 6.01 -7.44 2.85
CA HIS A 26 5.21 -7.31 4.06
C HIS A 26 3.93 -8.15 3.99
N LYS A 27 3.48 -8.60 5.18
CA LYS A 27 2.18 -9.24 5.36
C LYS A 27 1.41 -8.53 6.47
N VAL A 28 0.10 -8.32 6.24
CA VAL A 28 -0.77 -7.63 7.19
C VAL A 28 -1.79 -8.62 7.76
N PHE A 29 -1.89 -8.68 9.08
CA PHE A 29 -2.78 -9.58 9.82
C PHE A 29 -3.68 -8.79 10.77
N PRO A 30 -4.97 -9.14 10.86
CA PRO A 30 -5.85 -8.55 11.84
C PRO A 30 -5.48 -8.99 13.26
N SER A 31 -5.68 -8.11 14.23
CA SER A 31 -5.64 -8.49 15.64
C SER A 31 -6.84 -9.38 15.99
N THR A 32 -6.62 -10.42 16.78
CA THR A 32 -7.70 -11.27 17.28
C THR A 32 -8.37 -10.71 18.55
N THR A 33 -7.78 -9.70 19.16
CA THR A 33 -8.26 -9.10 20.42
C THR A 33 -8.88 -7.73 20.22
N ASP A 34 -8.48 -7.00 19.18
CA ASP A 34 -9.02 -5.68 18.83
C ASP A 34 -9.27 -5.60 17.32
N PRO A 35 -10.55 -5.49 16.89
CA PRO A 35 -10.90 -5.43 15.46
C PRO A 35 -10.38 -4.18 14.75
N ASN A 36 -9.90 -3.19 15.48
CA ASN A 36 -9.39 -1.93 14.96
C ASN A 36 -7.85 -1.91 14.80
N ILE A 37 -7.21 -3.01 15.10
CA ILE A 37 -5.74 -3.14 15.06
C ILE A 37 -5.34 -4.19 14.03
N VAL A 38 -4.27 -3.90 13.32
CA VAL A 38 -3.58 -4.84 12.43
C VAL A 38 -2.09 -4.88 12.75
N TYR A 39 -1.45 -5.98 12.37
CA TYR A 39 -0.01 -6.18 12.48
C TYR A 39 0.59 -6.28 11.08
N LYS A 40 1.50 -5.36 10.75
CA LYS A 40 2.33 -5.43 9.56
C LYS A 40 3.63 -6.15 9.93
N LEU A 41 3.90 -7.28 9.27
CA LEU A 41 5.09 -8.10 9.51
C LEU A 41 6.00 -8.10 8.29
N GLY A 42 7.30 -8.09 8.54
CA GLY A 42 8.30 -8.15 7.51
C GLY A 42 9.67 -8.52 8.03
N SER A 43 10.66 -8.58 7.14
CA SER A 43 12.06 -8.65 7.55
C SER A 43 12.43 -7.39 8.33
N LYS A 44 13.46 -7.47 9.17
CA LYS A 44 13.98 -6.28 9.85
C LYS A 44 14.27 -5.15 8.86
N LYS A 45 14.91 -5.47 7.74
CA LYS A 45 15.27 -4.48 6.70
C LYS A 45 14.04 -3.80 6.11
N SER A 46 13.00 -4.57 5.74
CA SER A 46 11.80 -4.00 5.12
C SER A 46 10.99 -3.15 6.10
N ILE A 47 10.85 -3.59 7.36
CA ILE A 47 10.18 -2.80 8.40
C ILE A 47 10.99 -1.53 8.75
N ASP A 48 12.33 -1.61 8.79
CA ASP A 48 13.19 -0.43 8.99
C ASP A 48 13.00 0.58 7.84
N SER A 49 12.98 0.12 6.58
CA SER A 49 12.76 0.99 5.41
C SER A 49 11.42 1.71 5.50
N TRP A 50 10.35 0.96 5.70
CA TRP A 50 9.00 1.50 5.87
C TRP A 50 8.92 2.52 7.04
N PHE A 51 9.63 2.25 8.14
CA PHE A 51 9.61 3.11 9.31
C PHE A 51 10.40 4.41 9.10
N GLU A 52 11.43 4.41 8.27
CA GLU A 52 12.14 5.63 7.88
C GLU A 52 11.26 6.55 7.03
N GLU A 53 10.41 6.01 6.15
CA GLU A 53 9.41 6.76 5.40
C GLU A 53 8.32 7.30 6.33
N PHE A 54 7.79 6.45 7.22
CA PHE A 54 6.83 6.85 8.25
C PHE A 54 7.32 8.03 9.08
N LYS A 55 8.60 8.08 9.46
CA LYS A 55 9.16 9.19 10.25
C LYS A 55 9.20 10.52 9.49
N GLN A 56 9.29 10.50 8.17
CA GLN A 56 9.34 11.72 7.36
C GLN A 56 7.99 12.45 7.37
N ASP A 57 6.90 11.74 7.20
CA ASP A 57 5.54 12.29 7.37
C ASP A 57 4.56 11.23 7.94
N PRO A 58 4.44 11.14 9.27
CA PRO A 58 3.49 10.21 9.89
C PRO A 58 2.04 10.44 9.50
N SER A 59 1.70 11.61 8.95
CA SER A 59 0.33 11.94 8.56
C SER A 59 -0.17 11.16 7.35
N ILE A 60 0.73 10.60 6.56
CA ILE A 60 0.44 9.78 5.38
C ILE A 60 -0.04 8.37 5.79
N PHE A 61 0.52 7.82 6.87
CA PHE A 61 0.37 6.44 7.28
C PHE A 61 -0.73 6.23 8.33
N PRO A 62 -1.19 4.97 8.55
CA PRO A 62 -2.02 4.64 9.70
C PRO A 62 -1.29 4.94 11.00
N LYS A 63 -2.04 5.19 12.07
CA LYS A 63 -1.47 5.40 13.40
C LYS A 63 -0.71 4.16 13.86
N VAL A 64 0.54 4.34 14.23
CA VAL A 64 1.39 3.30 14.82
C VAL A 64 1.24 3.32 16.34
N TYR A 65 0.96 2.14 16.92
CA TYR A 65 0.84 1.97 18.36
C TYR A 65 2.11 1.36 18.97
N LYS A 66 2.72 0.41 18.25
CA LYS A 66 3.87 -0.32 18.77
C LYS A 66 4.71 -0.89 17.62
N ARG A 67 6.00 -1.03 17.88
CA ARG A 67 6.94 -1.79 17.05
C ARG A 67 7.66 -2.81 17.94
N GLY A 68 8.00 -3.96 17.37
CA GLY A 68 8.75 -4.99 18.09
C GLY A 68 9.27 -6.07 17.16
N THR A 69 9.94 -7.04 17.77
CA THR A 69 10.46 -8.23 17.08
C THR A 69 9.78 -9.47 17.65
N THR A 70 9.49 -10.43 16.79
CA THR A 70 8.95 -11.73 17.14
C THR A 70 9.71 -12.84 16.41
N LYS A 71 9.50 -14.09 16.79
CA LYS A 71 10.01 -15.25 16.06
C LYS A 71 8.84 -16.06 15.53
N ILE A 72 8.88 -16.34 14.25
CA ILE A 72 7.86 -17.15 13.56
C ILE A 72 8.44 -18.51 13.25
N LYS A 73 7.72 -19.58 13.61
CA LYS A 73 8.06 -20.94 13.21
C LYS A 73 7.50 -21.18 11.81
N LEU A 74 8.39 -21.39 10.85
CA LEU A 74 7.97 -21.71 9.49
C LEU A 74 7.28 -23.08 9.46
N LYS A 75 6.17 -23.20 8.77
CA LYS A 75 5.49 -24.47 8.56
C LYS A 75 5.84 -25.16 7.25
N SER A 76 6.17 -24.39 6.25
CA SER A 76 6.70 -24.87 4.98
C SER A 76 8.11 -24.32 4.75
N GLU A 77 8.83 -25.02 3.92
CA GLU A 77 10.10 -24.55 3.39
C GLU A 77 9.86 -23.29 2.55
N ILE A 78 10.67 -22.24 2.77
CA ILE A 78 10.63 -21.02 1.97
C ILE A 78 11.97 -20.78 1.27
N PRO A 79 11.96 -20.39 -0.03
CA PRO A 79 13.18 -20.00 -0.71
C PRO A 79 13.72 -18.70 -0.11
N PHE A 80 14.99 -18.70 0.22
CA PHE A 80 15.70 -17.51 0.68
C PHE A 80 16.64 -17.03 -0.42
N TYR A 81 16.28 -15.95 -1.10
CA TYR A 81 17.18 -15.32 -2.08
C TYR A 81 18.18 -14.41 -1.39
N ARG A 82 19.43 -14.83 -1.39
CA ARG A 82 20.55 -13.97 -1.02
C ARG A 82 21.11 -13.35 -2.31
N LEU A 83 20.69 -12.12 -2.61
CA LEU A 83 21.09 -11.37 -3.81
C LEU A 83 22.62 -11.16 -3.89
N ASP A 84 23.32 -11.19 -2.74
CA ASP A 84 24.77 -10.92 -2.66
C ASP A 84 25.66 -12.08 -3.13
N LYS A 85 25.13 -13.30 -3.32
CA LYS A 85 25.94 -14.50 -3.64
C LYS A 85 25.39 -15.43 -4.73
N GLY A 86 24.30 -15.06 -5.41
CA GLY A 86 23.74 -15.87 -6.50
C GLY A 86 23.30 -17.30 -6.12
N ARG A 87 23.15 -17.61 -4.83
CA ARG A 87 22.76 -18.93 -4.33
C ARG A 87 21.41 -18.82 -3.60
N SER A 88 20.41 -19.50 -4.12
CA SER A 88 19.17 -19.74 -3.37
C SER A 88 19.48 -20.70 -2.22
N LYS A 89 19.23 -20.27 -0.99
CA LYS A 89 19.15 -21.17 0.16
C LYS A 89 17.70 -21.33 0.52
N THR A 90 17.33 -22.55 0.85
CA THR A 90 16.00 -22.84 1.38
C THR A 90 16.06 -22.81 2.90
N ILE A 91 15.10 -22.15 3.53
CA ILE A 91 14.94 -22.21 4.99
C ILE A 91 13.97 -23.36 5.27
N PRO A 92 14.40 -24.42 5.99
CA PRO A 92 13.56 -25.57 6.24
C PRO A 92 12.30 -25.25 7.07
N ALA A 93 11.24 -26.01 6.86
CA ALA A 93 10.09 -26.01 7.75
C ALA A 93 10.53 -26.28 9.19
N GLY A 94 9.83 -25.68 10.15
CA GLY A 94 10.17 -25.78 11.59
C GLY A 94 11.22 -24.79 12.08
N THR A 95 11.91 -24.07 11.19
CA THR A 95 12.89 -23.04 11.55
C THR A 95 12.21 -21.85 12.23
N LEU A 96 12.80 -21.35 13.34
CA LEU A 96 12.38 -20.09 13.95
C LEU A 96 13.06 -18.93 13.24
N VAL A 97 12.29 -18.11 12.55
CA VAL A 97 12.78 -16.93 11.81
C VAL A 97 12.42 -15.66 12.60
N PRO A 98 13.39 -14.78 12.90
CA PRO A 98 13.08 -13.48 13.49
C PRO A 98 12.37 -12.60 12.45
N MET A 99 11.27 -11.96 12.88
CA MET A 99 10.51 -11.01 12.08
C MET A 99 10.24 -9.76 12.92
N ASP A 100 10.34 -8.61 12.28
CA ASP A 100 9.89 -7.38 12.89
C ASP A 100 8.40 -7.15 12.58
N TYR A 101 7.71 -6.48 13.49
CA TYR A 101 6.31 -6.13 13.32
C TYR A 101 6.02 -4.69 13.72
N VAL A 102 4.98 -4.14 13.10
CA VAL A 102 4.36 -2.88 13.48
C VAL A 102 2.90 -3.16 13.82
N GLU A 103 2.48 -2.76 15.02
CA GLU A 103 1.09 -2.73 15.44
C GLU A 103 0.51 -1.37 15.07
N MET A 104 -0.52 -1.35 14.25
CA MET A 104 -1.06 -0.12 13.71
C MET A 104 -2.58 -0.14 13.58
N GLU A 105 -3.16 1.02 13.37
CA GLU A 105 -4.58 1.19 13.11
C GLU A 105 -5.00 0.42 11.85
N LYS A 106 -6.15 -0.26 11.96
CA LYS A 106 -6.81 -0.87 10.80
C LYS A 106 -7.53 0.22 10.01
N LEU A 107 -7.25 0.27 8.72
CA LEU A 107 -7.91 1.18 7.78
C LEU A 107 -9.13 0.51 7.12
N ASP A 108 -10.08 1.33 6.70
CA ASP A 108 -11.21 0.92 5.86
C ASP A 108 -10.78 0.90 4.39
N THR A 109 -10.48 -0.30 3.89
CA THR A 109 -10.09 -0.55 2.49
C THR A 109 -11.29 -0.83 1.59
N GLU A 110 -12.46 -1.20 2.14
CA GLU A 110 -13.67 -1.43 1.35
C GLU A 110 -14.20 -0.13 0.75
N ARG A 111 -14.11 0.94 1.50
CA ARG A 111 -14.45 2.28 1.01
C ARG A 111 -13.55 2.69 -0.15
N VAL A 112 -12.24 2.45 -0.05
CA VAL A 112 -11.29 2.72 -1.13
C VAL A 112 -11.65 1.96 -2.39
N ASN A 113 -11.96 0.67 -2.30
CA ASN A 113 -12.32 -0.12 -3.48
C ASN A 113 -13.53 0.47 -4.21
N LYS A 114 -14.58 0.85 -3.49
CA LYS A 114 -15.78 1.48 -4.09
C LYS A 114 -15.48 2.83 -4.74
N GLU A 115 -14.67 3.65 -4.08
CA GLU A 115 -14.27 4.96 -4.61
C GLU A 115 -13.40 4.81 -5.85
N TRP A 116 -12.47 3.83 -5.84
CA TRP A 116 -11.59 3.57 -6.95
C TRP A 116 -12.36 3.11 -8.18
N ASP A 117 -13.32 2.19 -8.03
CA ASP A 117 -14.17 1.77 -9.14
C ASP A 117 -14.92 2.96 -9.78
N LEU A 118 -15.44 3.89 -8.96
CA LEU A 118 -16.08 5.12 -9.47
C LEU A 118 -15.12 6.06 -10.18
N LEU A 119 -13.85 6.14 -9.73
CA LEU A 119 -12.82 6.96 -10.36
C LEU A 119 -12.35 6.34 -11.68
N ASP A 120 -12.25 5.01 -11.77
CA ASP A 120 -11.95 4.30 -13.00
C ASP A 120 -13.04 4.58 -14.05
N GLU A 121 -14.32 4.35 -13.73
CA GLU A 121 -15.47 4.63 -14.61
C GLU A 121 -15.50 6.10 -15.08
N MET A 122 -15.21 7.04 -14.18
CA MET A 122 -15.15 8.46 -14.51
C MET A 122 -14.04 8.76 -15.52
N LEU A 123 -12.85 8.20 -15.33
CA LEU A 123 -11.71 8.46 -16.21
C LEU A 123 -11.86 7.79 -17.59
N GLU A 124 -12.40 6.59 -17.65
CA GLU A 124 -12.76 5.96 -18.93
C GLU A 124 -13.70 6.85 -19.74
N HIS A 125 -14.73 7.41 -19.08
CA HIS A 125 -15.67 8.30 -19.74
C HIS A 125 -15.04 9.62 -20.19
N LEU A 126 -14.19 10.25 -19.36
CA LEU A 126 -13.54 11.52 -19.70
C LEU A 126 -12.46 11.40 -20.77
N THR A 127 -11.76 10.27 -20.80
CA THR A 127 -10.66 10.07 -21.76
C THR A 127 -11.12 9.39 -23.05
N GLU A 128 -12.35 8.86 -23.10
CA GLU A 128 -12.87 8.04 -24.19
C GLU A 128 -11.95 6.83 -24.50
N ARG A 129 -11.25 6.31 -23.46
CA ARG A 129 -10.32 5.18 -23.56
C ARG A 129 -10.79 4.03 -22.70
N ASP A 130 -11.19 2.95 -23.31
CA ASP A 130 -11.49 1.71 -22.61
C ASP A 130 -10.25 1.23 -21.83
N GLY A 131 -10.44 0.89 -20.55
CA GLY A 131 -9.39 0.37 -19.69
C GLY A 131 -8.37 1.41 -19.20
N TYR A 132 -8.67 2.71 -19.27
CA TYR A 132 -7.84 3.74 -18.64
C TYR A 132 -8.19 3.83 -17.14
N GLU A 133 -7.33 3.28 -16.32
CA GLU A 133 -7.54 3.18 -14.87
C GLU A 133 -7.05 4.44 -14.12
N PHE A 134 -7.62 4.66 -12.95
CA PHE A 134 -7.18 5.74 -12.06
C PHE A 134 -5.72 5.59 -11.63
N LEU A 135 -5.23 4.35 -11.55
CA LEU A 135 -3.82 4.06 -11.34
C LEU A 135 -2.93 4.69 -12.43
N ASP A 136 -3.31 4.55 -13.70
CA ASP A 136 -2.56 5.13 -14.83
C ASP A 136 -2.50 6.65 -14.70
N PHE A 137 -3.62 7.26 -14.33
CA PHE A 137 -3.68 8.70 -14.07
C PHE A 137 -2.73 9.12 -12.93
N LEU A 138 -2.74 8.41 -11.79
CA LEU A 138 -1.85 8.70 -10.67
C LEU A 138 -0.37 8.53 -11.04
N ILE A 139 -0.04 7.51 -11.83
CA ILE A 139 1.33 7.30 -12.32
C ILE A 139 1.75 8.46 -13.23
N ILE A 140 0.91 8.88 -14.17
CA ILE A 140 1.19 10.02 -15.04
C ILE A 140 1.33 11.30 -14.22
N TYR A 141 0.43 11.52 -13.27
CA TYR A 141 0.49 12.66 -12.36
C TYR A 141 1.82 12.75 -11.60
N MET A 142 2.33 11.61 -11.14
CA MET A 142 3.59 11.55 -10.39
C MET A 142 4.84 11.55 -11.27
N THR A 143 4.74 10.86 -12.40
CA THR A 143 5.88 10.75 -13.32
C THR A 143 5.98 11.96 -14.25
N ASN A 144 5.56 13.14 -13.87
CA ASN A 144 5.82 14.38 -14.63
C ASN A 144 7.32 14.47 -15.02
N SER A 145 7.78 13.32 -15.55
CA SER A 145 9.16 13.03 -15.88
C SER A 145 9.49 13.61 -17.23
N PRO A 146 10.73 14.07 -17.44
CA PRO A 146 11.23 14.47 -18.76
C PRO A 146 11.00 13.40 -19.85
N GLU A 147 10.95 12.12 -19.47
CA GLU A 147 10.73 10.98 -20.37
C GLU A 147 9.27 10.85 -20.81
N ALA A 148 8.30 11.08 -19.92
CA ALA A 148 6.89 11.16 -20.29
C ALA A 148 6.66 12.31 -21.28
N LYS A 149 7.31 13.46 -21.07
CA LYS A 149 7.28 14.62 -21.98
C LYS A 149 7.94 14.31 -23.32
N ALA A 150 9.04 13.57 -23.33
CA ALA A 150 9.75 13.16 -24.56
C ALA A 150 8.93 12.18 -25.43
N ASN A 151 8.03 11.40 -24.81
CA ASN A 151 7.12 10.49 -25.51
C ASN A 151 5.80 11.13 -25.97
N GLY A 152 5.69 12.45 -25.91
CA GLY A 152 4.53 13.20 -26.39
C GLY A 152 3.35 13.23 -25.43
N TYR A 153 3.53 12.75 -24.20
CA TYR A 153 2.57 12.99 -23.13
C TYR A 153 2.85 14.37 -22.54
N ASP A 154 2.11 15.36 -23.00
CA ASP A 154 2.04 16.64 -22.30
C ASP A 154 1.22 16.44 -21.02
N SER A 155 1.90 15.94 -20.00
CA SER A 155 1.28 15.55 -18.72
C SER A 155 0.59 16.72 -18.04
N ASP A 156 1.13 17.92 -18.15
CA ASP A 156 0.58 19.11 -17.47
C ASP A 156 -0.75 19.55 -18.08
N ALA A 157 -0.84 19.60 -19.44
CA ALA A 157 -2.07 19.95 -20.13
C ALA A 157 -3.15 18.87 -19.95
N THR A 158 -2.77 17.60 -20.00
CA THR A 158 -3.70 16.48 -19.77
C THR A 158 -4.23 16.47 -18.34
N ILE A 159 -3.36 16.67 -17.34
CA ILE A 159 -3.74 16.72 -15.93
C ILE A 159 -4.67 17.90 -15.67
N ALA A 160 -4.32 19.10 -16.15
CA ALA A 160 -5.13 20.31 -15.97
C ALA A 160 -6.52 20.15 -16.63
N LYS A 161 -6.57 19.57 -17.83
CA LYS A 161 -7.81 19.28 -18.52
C LYS A 161 -8.70 18.30 -17.74
N ILE A 162 -8.13 17.20 -17.25
CA ILE A 162 -8.87 16.21 -16.45
C ILE A 162 -9.37 16.84 -15.15
N ASP A 163 -8.57 17.63 -14.45
CA ASP A 163 -8.99 18.31 -13.21
C ASP A 163 -10.19 19.22 -13.45
N ASP A 164 -10.14 20.06 -14.48
CA ASP A 164 -11.23 20.96 -14.86
C ASP A 164 -12.51 20.18 -15.23
N GLU A 165 -12.37 19.10 -15.99
CA GLU A 165 -13.48 18.26 -16.44
C GLU A 165 -14.10 17.48 -15.26
N VAL A 166 -13.29 16.89 -14.37
CA VAL A 166 -13.80 16.23 -13.15
C VAL A 166 -14.58 17.22 -12.28
N LYS A 167 -14.02 18.40 -12.06
CA LYS A 167 -14.68 19.46 -11.28
C LYS A 167 -16.01 19.89 -11.90
N LYS A 168 -16.06 20.00 -13.23
CA LYS A 168 -17.23 20.46 -13.98
C LYS A 168 -18.32 19.39 -14.09
N TYR A 169 -17.96 18.18 -14.45
CA TYR A 169 -18.92 17.12 -14.79
C TYR A 169 -19.18 16.14 -13.66
N TYR A 170 -18.24 16.01 -12.70
CA TYR A 170 -18.32 15.09 -11.57
C TYR A 170 -18.12 15.79 -10.22
N PRO A 171 -18.87 16.88 -9.90
CA PRO A 171 -18.62 17.70 -8.70
C PRO A 171 -18.73 16.91 -7.39
N LYS A 172 -19.46 15.78 -7.37
CA LYS A 172 -19.57 14.91 -6.19
C LYS A 172 -18.34 14.01 -6.01
N LEU A 173 -17.66 13.61 -7.10
CA LEU A 173 -16.45 12.79 -7.06
C LEU A 173 -15.19 13.65 -6.91
N TYR A 174 -15.25 14.94 -7.27
CA TYR A 174 -14.10 15.84 -7.21
C TYR A 174 -13.39 15.88 -5.85
N PRO A 175 -14.09 15.97 -4.69
CA PRO A 175 -13.41 15.92 -3.39
C PRO A 175 -12.72 14.58 -3.13
N ILE A 176 -13.28 13.47 -3.61
CA ILE A 176 -12.67 12.14 -3.48
C ILE A 176 -11.40 12.08 -4.34
N PHE A 177 -11.50 12.45 -5.61
CA PHE A 177 -10.39 12.55 -6.54
C PHE A 177 -9.24 13.37 -5.95
N MET A 178 -9.52 14.57 -5.43
CA MET A 178 -8.52 15.45 -4.81
C MET A 178 -7.89 14.88 -3.54
N ASN A 179 -8.59 14.03 -2.77
CA ASN A 179 -8.01 13.36 -1.61
C ASN A 179 -6.87 12.43 -2.02
N TYR A 180 -7.04 11.66 -3.11
CA TYR A 180 -5.98 10.80 -3.63
C TYR A 180 -4.82 11.61 -4.21
N ILE A 181 -5.09 12.67 -4.98
CA ILE A 181 -4.05 13.55 -5.52
C ILE A 181 -3.22 14.16 -4.38
N ASN A 182 -3.87 14.77 -3.40
CA ASN A 182 -3.19 15.38 -2.26
C ASN A 182 -2.36 14.39 -1.43
N LEU A 183 -2.82 13.14 -1.30
CA LEU A 183 -2.06 12.10 -0.62
C LEU A 183 -0.87 11.65 -1.48
N THR A 184 -1.07 11.46 -2.78
CA THR A 184 -0.01 11.11 -3.74
C THR A 184 1.11 12.13 -3.76
N GLU A 185 0.80 13.43 -3.74
CA GLU A 185 1.81 14.49 -3.63
C GLU A 185 2.65 14.41 -2.33
N LYS A 186 2.02 14.02 -1.23
CA LYS A 186 2.73 13.82 0.03
C LYS A 186 3.63 12.60 -0.03
N ILE A 187 3.13 11.49 -0.59
CA ILE A 187 3.91 10.26 -0.79
C ILE A 187 5.13 10.56 -1.65
N GLN A 188 4.98 11.29 -2.75
CA GLN A 188 6.09 11.66 -3.63
C GLN A 188 7.21 12.44 -2.92
N LYS A 189 6.86 13.26 -1.93
CA LYS A 189 7.86 14.03 -1.15
C LYS A 189 8.70 13.17 -0.22
N VAL A 190 8.18 12.02 0.23
CA VAL A 190 8.86 11.14 1.18
C VAL A 190 9.42 9.88 0.51
N SER A 191 8.84 9.45 -0.60
CA SER A 191 9.32 8.30 -1.36
C SER A 191 10.61 8.62 -2.12
N LYS A 192 11.56 7.69 -2.07
CA LYS A 192 12.82 7.77 -2.83
C LYS A 192 12.72 7.08 -4.20
N GLN A 193 11.63 6.39 -4.45
CA GLN A 193 11.37 5.62 -5.67
C GLN A 193 9.97 5.95 -6.18
N VAL A 194 9.64 5.49 -7.38
CA VAL A 194 8.26 5.55 -7.88
C VAL A 194 7.41 4.66 -6.97
N PRO A 195 6.46 5.21 -6.21
CA PRO A 195 5.69 4.43 -5.27
C PRO A 195 4.70 3.51 -5.97
N ASP A 196 4.39 2.39 -5.32
CA ASP A 196 3.39 1.44 -5.76
C ASP A 196 2.00 1.89 -5.31
N LEU A 197 1.30 2.64 -6.17
CA LEU A 197 0.05 3.34 -5.84
C LEU A 197 -1.22 2.56 -6.14
N HIS A 198 -1.20 1.24 -6.16
CA HIS A 198 -2.43 0.49 -6.39
C HIS A 198 -3.44 0.59 -5.22
N ARG A 199 -4.75 0.37 -5.52
CA ARG A 199 -5.88 0.54 -4.58
C ARG A 199 -5.70 -0.16 -3.22
N TYR A 200 -4.99 -1.29 -3.17
CA TYR A 200 -4.76 -2.05 -1.94
C TYR A 200 -3.76 -1.41 -0.97
N ASN A 201 -3.05 -0.37 -1.42
CA ASN A 201 -2.13 0.39 -0.58
C ASN A 201 -2.79 1.61 0.09
N PHE A 202 -4.10 1.79 -0.08
CA PHE A 202 -4.86 2.87 0.53
C PHE A 202 -5.95 2.38 1.48
N GLY A 203 -6.33 3.24 2.42
CA GLY A 203 -7.45 3.02 3.32
C GLY A 203 -7.81 4.28 4.09
N TYR A 204 -9.02 4.31 4.65
CA TYR A 204 -9.48 5.42 5.48
C TYR A 204 -9.29 5.10 6.96
N ASP A 205 -8.76 6.06 7.72
CA ASP A 205 -8.76 6.01 9.17
C ASP A 205 -10.17 6.26 9.75
N LYS A 206 -10.32 6.10 11.07
CA LYS A 206 -11.59 6.31 11.76
C LYS A 206 -12.11 7.76 11.69
N GLN A 207 -11.27 8.72 11.38
CA GLN A 207 -11.62 10.11 11.18
C GLN A 207 -12.03 10.40 9.72
N GLY A 208 -12.04 9.39 8.86
CA GLY A 208 -12.35 9.52 7.44
C GLY A 208 -11.22 10.15 6.62
N LYS A 209 -9.98 10.11 7.13
CA LYS A 209 -8.81 10.62 6.42
C LYS A 209 -8.15 9.49 5.63
N LEU A 210 -7.90 9.72 4.36
CA LEU A 210 -7.20 8.79 3.48
C LEU A 210 -5.74 8.64 3.91
N LYS A 211 -5.25 7.41 3.94
CA LYS A 211 -3.92 6.99 4.39
C LYS A 211 -3.32 6.01 3.40
N CYS A 212 -1.99 5.89 3.43
CA CYS A 212 -1.24 4.90 2.67
C CYS A 212 -0.70 3.81 3.59
N LEU A 213 -0.87 2.55 3.20
CA LEU A 213 -0.38 1.38 3.94
C LEU A 213 1.05 1.01 3.56
N ASP A 214 1.37 1.17 2.27
CA ASP A 214 2.66 0.84 1.65
C ASP A 214 2.84 1.59 0.32
N PHE A 215 4.10 1.85 -0.10
CA PHE A 215 4.41 2.44 -1.40
C PHE A 215 5.86 2.20 -1.83
#